data_b427fb75cbbac9b72671e0fbd1832edd
#
_entry.id   b427fb75cbbac9b72671e0fbd1832edd
#
_cell.length_a   1.000
_cell.length_b   1.000
_cell.length_c   1.000
_cell.angle_alpha   90.00
_cell.angle_beta   90.00
_cell.angle_gamma   90.00
#
_symmetry.space_group_name_H-M   'P 1'
#
loop_
_entity.id
_entity.type
_entity.pdbx_description
1 polymer ?
#
loop_
_entity_poly.entity_id
_entity_poly.type
_entity_poly.pdbx_seq_one_letter_code
_entity_poly.pdbx_strand_id
1 'polypeptide(L)'
;MLPYKYIVYRHILYEPFYLCVPRTHPLAYQDKRAPENYPEISLTEFKDDLFTLVRRTSTLRAVIDRLFVKAGFKPKLLFESISMRTMQRLAANGQCCSIIPRYYAIEDDDVAYFTLGPESYWELSTAYAKNHYINAAMETFIRMAADYWLAHPYIEY
;
A
#
# COMPACT_ATOMS: atom_id res chain seq x y z
N MET A 1 3.29 19.56 13.81
CA MET A 1 2.53 18.31 14.04
C MET A 1 2.15 18.26 15.51
N LEU A 2 0.85 18.12 15.85
CA LEU A 2 0.45 18.02 17.26
C LEU A 2 1.05 16.74 17.85
N PRO A 3 1.53 16.74 19.11
CA PRO A 3 2.01 15.55 19.78
C PRO A 3 0.88 14.49 19.84
N TYR A 4 1.20 13.22 19.64
CA TYR A 4 0.24 12.09 19.64
C TYR A 4 -0.69 12.08 20.87
N LYS A 5 -0.23 12.56 22.03
CA LYS A 5 -1.05 12.63 23.26
C LYS A 5 -2.27 13.55 23.17
N TYR A 6 -2.33 14.41 22.16
CA TYR A 6 -3.46 15.33 21.93
C TYR A 6 -4.34 14.92 20.76
N ILE A 7 -4.11 13.78 20.16
CA ILE A 7 -4.88 13.25 19.02
C ILE A 7 -5.59 11.98 19.44
N VAL A 8 -6.87 11.87 19.07
CA VAL A 8 -7.67 10.64 19.15
C VAL A 8 -7.68 10.04 17.76
N TYR A 9 -7.39 8.74 17.67
CA TYR A 9 -7.50 7.95 16.44
C TYR A 9 -8.69 7.01 16.58
N ARG A 10 -9.51 6.93 15.52
CA ARG A 10 -10.54 5.90 15.37
C ARG A 10 -10.15 5.03 14.18
N HIS A 11 -9.86 3.78 14.46
CA HIS A 11 -9.53 2.77 13.46
C HIS A 11 -10.68 2.60 12.46
N ILE A 12 -10.35 2.46 11.17
CA ILE A 12 -11.28 2.10 10.10
C ILE A 12 -10.99 0.68 9.62
N LEU A 13 -9.79 0.46 9.06
CA LEU A 13 -9.38 -0.85 8.59
C LEU A 13 -7.85 -0.99 8.53
N TYR A 14 -7.39 -2.23 8.41
CA TYR A 14 -6.03 -2.56 8.01
C TYR A 14 -5.99 -2.83 6.50
N GLU A 15 -5.24 -2.03 5.81
CA GLU A 15 -5.09 -2.08 4.35
C GLU A 15 -3.80 -2.81 3.99
N PRO A 16 -3.84 -3.99 3.35
CA PRO A 16 -2.65 -4.73 2.98
C PRO A 16 -1.87 -4.02 1.88
N PHE A 17 -0.56 -4.27 1.87
CA PHE A 17 0.31 -3.94 0.74
C PHE A 17 0.44 -5.13 -0.20
N TYR A 18 0.50 -4.84 -1.48
CA TYR A 18 0.88 -5.78 -2.51
C TYR A 18 2.22 -5.42 -3.11
N LEU A 19 3.03 -6.42 -3.40
CA LEU A 19 4.18 -6.29 -4.27
C LEU A 19 3.67 -6.34 -5.72
N CYS A 20 3.89 -5.26 -6.46
CA CYS A 20 3.57 -5.11 -7.87
C CYS A 20 4.84 -5.43 -8.68
N VAL A 21 4.78 -6.47 -9.49
CA VAL A 21 5.92 -7.02 -10.23
C VAL A 21 5.61 -6.99 -11.72
N PRO A 22 6.56 -6.60 -12.59
CA PRO A 22 6.39 -6.73 -14.03
C PRO A 22 5.96 -8.15 -14.43
N ARG A 23 5.02 -8.30 -15.36
CA ARG A 23 4.61 -9.62 -15.85
C ARG A 23 5.76 -10.37 -16.54
N THR A 24 6.74 -9.63 -17.04
CA THR A 24 7.96 -10.20 -17.65
C THR A 24 9.00 -10.70 -16.65
N HIS A 25 8.80 -10.43 -15.34
CA HIS A 25 9.72 -10.88 -14.31
C HIS A 25 9.70 -12.42 -14.17
N PRO A 26 10.85 -13.10 -13.97
CA PRO A 26 10.92 -14.56 -13.89
C PRO A 26 10.03 -15.18 -12.82
N LEU A 27 9.76 -14.48 -11.72
CA LEU A 27 8.90 -14.94 -10.62
C LEU A 27 7.42 -14.60 -10.82
N ALA A 28 7.06 -13.83 -11.86
CA ALA A 28 5.68 -13.45 -12.10
C ALA A 28 4.87 -14.63 -12.66
N TYR A 29 3.70 -14.89 -12.07
CA TYR A 29 2.72 -15.82 -12.65
C TYR A 29 2.10 -15.21 -13.91
N GLN A 30 1.67 -16.08 -14.86
CA GLN A 30 1.19 -15.64 -16.18
C GLN A 30 -0.33 -15.65 -16.32
N ASP A 31 -1.05 -16.34 -15.44
CA ASP A 31 -2.51 -16.37 -15.40
C ASP A 31 -3.09 -15.10 -14.76
N LYS A 32 -4.33 -14.77 -15.08
CA LYS A 32 -5.08 -13.73 -14.38
C LYS A 32 -5.58 -14.26 -13.04
N ARG A 33 -5.42 -13.47 -11.99
CA ARG A 33 -5.86 -13.84 -10.64
C ARG A 33 -6.65 -12.70 -10.02
N ALA A 34 -7.73 -13.05 -9.35
CA ALA A 34 -8.43 -12.13 -8.49
C ALA A 34 -7.60 -11.84 -7.22
N PRO A 35 -7.78 -10.67 -6.59
CA PRO A 35 -6.96 -10.24 -5.44
C PRO A 35 -6.90 -11.21 -4.27
N GLU A 36 -7.98 -11.94 -4.01
CA GLU A 36 -8.05 -12.98 -2.98
C GLU A 36 -7.19 -14.21 -3.27
N ASN A 37 -6.75 -14.36 -4.53
CA ASN A 37 -5.94 -15.47 -5.03
C ASN A 37 -4.49 -15.04 -5.34
N TYR A 38 -4.08 -13.83 -4.97
CA TYR A 38 -2.69 -13.42 -5.13
C TYR A 38 -1.79 -14.26 -4.23
N PRO A 39 -0.74 -14.90 -4.79
CA PRO A 39 0.14 -15.74 -4.01
C PRO A 39 0.98 -14.90 -3.05
N GLU A 40 1.34 -15.51 -1.92
CA GLU A 40 2.33 -14.94 -1.03
C GLU A 40 3.75 -15.18 -1.57
N ILE A 41 4.62 -14.18 -1.45
CA ILE A 41 6.02 -14.30 -1.82
C ILE A 41 6.91 -13.61 -0.80
N SER A 42 8.12 -14.12 -0.64
CA SER A 42 9.12 -13.47 0.20
C SER A 42 9.74 -12.27 -0.53
N LEU A 43 9.78 -11.12 0.13
CA LEU A 43 10.45 -9.93 -0.42
C LEU A 43 11.95 -10.16 -0.65
N THR A 44 12.57 -11.13 0.01
CA THR A 44 13.98 -11.50 -0.17
C THR A 44 14.32 -11.99 -1.58
N GLU A 45 13.33 -12.56 -2.30
CA GLU A 45 13.50 -13.02 -3.68
C GLU A 45 13.81 -11.87 -4.64
N PHE A 46 13.46 -10.63 -4.25
CA PHE A 46 13.62 -9.41 -5.06
C PHE A 46 14.79 -8.52 -4.61
N LYS A 47 15.75 -9.06 -3.86
CA LYS A 47 16.88 -8.29 -3.29
C LYS A 47 17.76 -7.61 -4.36
N ASP A 48 17.78 -8.17 -5.55
CA ASP A 48 18.58 -7.67 -6.67
C ASP A 48 17.82 -6.79 -7.64
N ASP A 49 16.50 -6.68 -7.48
CA ASP A 49 15.63 -5.91 -8.35
C ASP A 49 15.65 -4.41 -8.05
N LEU A 50 15.24 -3.63 -9.06
CA LEU A 50 14.99 -2.21 -8.91
C LEU A 50 13.57 -1.97 -8.36
N PHE A 51 13.44 -0.98 -7.50
CA PHE A 51 12.17 -0.59 -6.89
C PHE A 51 11.84 0.86 -7.17
N THR A 52 10.55 1.13 -7.41
CA THR A 52 9.97 2.46 -7.23
C THR A 52 9.11 2.45 -5.98
N LEU A 53 9.38 3.38 -5.06
CA LEU A 53 8.69 3.45 -3.79
C LEU A 53 8.08 4.84 -3.56
N VAL A 54 7.10 4.89 -2.68
CA VAL A 54 6.54 6.16 -2.22
C VAL A 54 7.61 6.99 -1.49
N ARG A 55 7.50 8.33 -1.58
CA ARG A 55 8.47 9.26 -0.97
C ARG A 55 8.65 9.03 0.52
N ARG A 56 9.86 9.27 1.03
CA ARG A 56 10.24 9.11 2.45
C ARG A 56 9.41 9.94 3.43
N THR A 57 8.79 11.01 2.96
CA THR A 57 7.92 11.86 3.78
C THR A 57 6.52 11.27 4.01
N SER A 58 6.18 10.18 3.32
CA SER A 58 4.90 9.48 3.48
C SER A 58 4.94 8.54 4.69
N THR A 59 3.83 8.48 5.42
CA THR A 59 3.63 7.49 6.50
C THR A 59 3.65 6.05 5.96
N LEU A 60 3.17 5.82 4.74
CA LEU A 60 3.24 4.53 4.05
C LEU A 60 4.69 4.05 3.88
N ARG A 61 5.62 4.98 3.56
CA ARG A 61 7.01 4.64 3.38
C ARG A 61 7.65 4.08 4.64
N ALA A 62 7.31 4.59 5.80
CA ALA A 62 7.82 4.08 7.05
C ALA A 62 7.40 2.61 7.32
N VAL A 63 6.21 2.21 6.85
CA VAL A 63 5.76 0.81 6.92
C VAL A 63 6.53 -0.04 5.91
N ILE A 64 6.62 0.42 4.66
CA ILE A 64 7.34 -0.28 3.59
C ILE A 64 8.82 -0.50 3.94
N ASP A 65 9.48 0.52 4.50
CA ASP A 65 10.89 0.41 4.92
C ASP A 65 11.07 -0.69 5.99
N ARG A 66 10.09 -0.90 6.90
CA ARG A 66 10.14 -2.01 7.87
C ARG A 66 10.06 -3.38 7.19
N LEU A 67 9.30 -3.52 6.09
CA LEU A 67 9.26 -4.76 5.33
C LEU A 67 10.65 -5.10 4.74
N PHE A 68 11.36 -4.11 4.20
CA PHE A 68 12.72 -4.29 3.71
C PHE A 68 13.72 -4.59 4.82
N VAL A 69 13.59 -3.94 5.98
CA VAL A 69 14.42 -4.25 7.15
C VAL A 69 14.20 -5.70 7.61
N LYS A 70 12.93 -6.15 7.67
CA LYS A 70 12.60 -7.53 8.02
C LYS A 70 13.13 -8.53 6.98
N ALA A 71 13.11 -8.17 5.70
CA ALA A 71 13.67 -8.96 4.62
C ALA A 71 15.21 -8.96 4.58
N GLY A 72 15.88 -8.13 5.39
CA GLY A 72 17.33 -8.12 5.56
C GLY A 72 18.10 -7.41 4.45
N PHE A 73 17.47 -6.58 3.64
CA PHE A 73 18.18 -5.83 2.60
C PHE A 73 17.64 -4.40 2.41
N LYS A 74 18.43 -3.57 1.72
CA LYS A 74 18.01 -2.23 1.29
C LYS A 74 17.62 -2.26 -0.17
N PRO A 75 16.43 -1.73 -0.55
CA PRO A 75 15.99 -1.72 -1.94
C PRO A 75 16.91 -0.85 -2.81
N LYS A 76 17.18 -1.33 -4.02
CA LYS A 76 17.81 -0.52 -5.07
C LYS A 76 16.72 0.36 -5.69
N LEU A 77 16.78 1.67 -5.44
CA LEU A 77 15.74 2.59 -5.90
C LEU A 77 16.02 3.10 -7.32
N LEU A 78 15.06 2.89 -8.21
CA LEU A 78 15.02 3.56 -9.50
C LEU A 78 14.50 5.00 -9.32
N PHE A 79 13.41 5.15 -8.54
CA PHE A 79 12.70 6.42 -8.43
C PHE A 79 11.82 6.46 -7.16
N GLU A 80 11.56 7.66 -6.64
CA GLU A 80 10.55 7.87 -5.57
C GLU A 80 9.38 8.70 -6.11
N SER A 81 8.14 8.22 -5.92
CA SER A 81 6.92 8.86 -6.42
C SER A 81 5.94 9.18 -5.31
N ILE A 82 5.05 10.14 -5.55
CA ILE A 82 3.82 10.33 -4.76
C ILE A 82 2.61 9.66 -5.40
N SER A 83 2.73 9.26 -6.67
CA SER A 83 1.66 8.66 -7.45
C SER A 83 1.81 7.15 -7.50
N MET A 84 0.87 6.42 -6.89
CA MET A 84 0.81 4.96 -6.94
C MET A 84 0.59 4.47 -8.37
N ARG A 85 -0.21 5.20 -9.15
CA ARG A 85 -0.43 4.88 -10.58
C ARG A 85 0.86 4.96 -11.40
N THR A 86 1.70 5.97 -11.16
CA THR A 86 3.00 6.06 -11.82
C THR A 86 3.89 4.87 -11.46
N MET A 87 3.90 4.46 -10.18
CA MET A 87 4.67 3.31 -9.72
C MET A 87 4.20 2.02 -10.41
N GLN A 88 2.89 1.79 -10.47
CA GLN A 88 2.31 0.64 -11.18
C GLN A 88 2.66 0.66 -12.68
N ARG A 89 2.56 1.82 -13.34
CA ARG A 89 2.90 1.95 -14.77
C ARG A 89 4.39 1.69 -15.06
N LEU A 90 5.28 2.05 -14.15
CA LEU A 90 6.70 1.71 -14.29
C LEU A 90 6.92 0.20 -14.16
N ALA A 91 6.19 -0.47 -13.28
CA ALA A 91 6.19 -1.93 -13.19
C ALA A 91 5.60 -2.57 -14.45
N ALA A 92 4.44 -2.11 -14.93
CA ALA A 92 3.82 -2.61 -16.16
C ALA A 92 4.75 -2.49 -17.39
N ASN A 93 5.58 -1.45 -17.44
CA ASN A 93 6.59 -1.27 -18.49
C ASN A 93 7.89 -2.06 -18.24
N GLY A 94 7.93 -2.98 -17.30
CA GLY A 94 9.08 -3.85 -17.07
C GLY A 94 10.29 -3.18 -16.42
N GLN A 95 10.14 -1.96 -15.86
CA GLN A 95 11.29 -1.17 -15.40
C GLN A 95 11.69 -1.46 -13.95
N CYS A 96 10.74 -1.82 -13.09
CA CYS A 96 10.99 -2.03 -11.67
C CYS A 96 9.82 -2.73 -10.97
N CYS A 97 10.05 -3.21 -9.76
CA CYS A 97 9.01 -3.61 -8.83
C CYS A 97 8.51 -2.41 -8.01
N SER A 98 7.34 -2.52 -7.39
CA SER A 98 6.87 -1.55 -6.42
C SER A 98 6.04 -2.18 -5.31
N ILE A 99 5.88 -1.48 -4.18
CA ILE A 99 4.98 -1.88 -3.10
C ILE A 99 3.91 -0.82 -2.98
N ILE A 100 2.66 -1.22 -3.17
CA ILE A 100 1.50 -0.33 -3.18
C ILE A 100 0.38 -0.88 -2.28
N PRO A 101 -0.44 -0.01 -1.65
CA PRO A 101 -1.63 -0.47 -0.94
C PRO A 101 -2.62 -1.16 -1.90
N ARG A 102 -3.36 -2.12 -1.39
CA ARG A 102 -4.41 -2.85 -2.13
C ARG A 102 -5.36 -1.92 -2.87
N TYR A 103 -5.81 -0.85 -2.23
CA TYR A 103 -6.73 0.14 -2.81
C TYR A 103 -6.26 0.68 -4.16
N TYR A 104 -4.95 0.80 -4.35
CA TYR A 104 -4.34 1.31 -5.59
C TYR A 104 -3.91 0.21 -6.57
N ALA A 105 -4.11 -1.06 -6.23
CA ALA A 105 -3.79 -2.17 -7.11
C ALA A 105 -4.85 -2.30 -8.20
N ILE A 106 -4.58 -1.71 -9.36
CA ILE A 106 -5.46 -1.75 -10.52
C ILE A 106 -5.13 -3.00 -11.33
N GLU A 107 -6.16 -3.73 -11.76
CA GLU A 107 -5.98 -4.85 -12.68
C GLU A 107 -5.27 -4.37 -13.96
N ASP A 108 -4.19 -5.04 -14.32
CA ASP A 108 -3.36 -4.71 -15.47
C ASP A 108 -2.69 -6.01 -15.96
N ASP A 109 -2.79 -6.30 -17.26
CA ASP A 109 -2.25 -7.53 -17.84
C ASP A 109 -0.72 -7.59 -17.79
N ASP A 110 -0.06 -6.43 -17.65
CA ASP A 110 1.39 -6.31 -17.64
C ASP A 110 2.02 -6.37 -16.24
N VAL A 111 1.22 -6.57 -15.19
CA VAL A 111 1.71 -6.74 -13.81
C VAL A 111 1.18 -8.01 -13.15
N ALA A 112 1.96 -8.54 -12.22
CA ALA A 112 1.56 -9.55 -11.27
C ALA A 112 1.61 -8.97 -9.85
N TYR A 113 0.61 -9.29 -9.03
CA TYR A 113 0.56 -8.87 -7.65
C TYR A 113 0.82 -10.04 -6.71
N PHE A 114 1.55 -9.77 -5.64
CA PHE A 114 1.83 -10.74 -4.59
C PHE A 114 1.51 -10.15 -3.23
N THR A 115 1.07 -10.99 -2.30
CA THR A 115 0.99 -10.66 -0.89
C THR A 115 2.36 -10.83 -0.24
N LEU A 116 2.63 -10.02 0.80
CA LEU A 116 3.93 -10.00 1.51
C LEU A 116 3.80 -10.55 2.95
N GLY A 117 2.79 -11.38 3.17
CA GLY A 117 2.50 -11.96 4.48
C GLY A 117 1.63 -11.06 5.38
N PRO A 118 1.20 -11.60 6.54
CA PRO A 118 0.14 -11.02 7.36
C PRO A 118 0.52 -9.71 8.07
N GLU A 119 1.79 -9.35 8.14
CA GLU A 119 2.27 -8.10 8.76
C GLU A 119 2.46 -6.95 7.77
N SER A 120 2.16 -7.20 6.48
CA SER A 120 2.34 -6.22 5.42
C SER A 120 1.08 -5.38 5.21
N TYR A 121 0.75 -4.55 6.19
CA TYR A 121 -0.40 -3.65 6.13
C TYR A 121 -0.09 -2.29 6.72
N TRP A 122 -0.92 -1.30 6.40
CA TRP A 122 -0.98 -0.02 7.08
C TRP A 122 -2.37 0.20 7.66
N GLU A 123 -2.45 1.01 8.69
CA GLU A 123 -3.70 1.31 9.35
C GLU A 123 -4.31 2.59 8.80
N LEU A 124 -5.55 2.51 8.33
CA LEU A 124 -6.36 3.66 7.99
C LEU A 124 -7.23 4.04 9.18
N SER A 125 -7.12 5.27 9.63
CA SER A 125 -7.81 5.79 10.80
C SER A 125 -8.28 7.22 10.54
N THR A 126 -9.40 7.62 11.16
CA THR A 126 -9.71 9.03 11.34
C THR A 126 -8.98 9.57 12.55
N ALA A 127 -8.58 10.85 12.50
CA ALA A 127 -7.84 11.50 13.57
C ALA A 127 -8.40 12.90 13.86
N TYR A 128 -8.56 13.22 15.14
CA TYR A 128 -9.01 14.55 15.59
C TYR A 128 -8.40 14.95 16.93
N ALA A 129 -8.41 16.25 17.25
CA ALA A 129 -7.86 16.73 18.51
C ALA A 129 -8.68 16.25 19.71
N LYS A 130 -8.02 15.74 20.75
CA LYS A 130 -8.65 15.13 21.94
C LYS A 130 -9.65 16.04 22.66
N ASN A 131 -9.38 17.34 22.67
CA ASN A 131 -10.23 18.32 23.36
C ASN A 131 -11.16 19.06 22.38
N HIS A 132 -11.31 18.57 21.16
CA HIS A 132 -12.20 19.17 20.19
C HIS A 132 -13.62 18.62 20.35
N TYR A 133 -14.63 19.53 20.35
CA TYR A 133 -16.03 19.11 20.34
C TYR A 133 -16.38 18.49 18.99
N ILE A 134 -16.83 17.24 19.03
CA ILE A 134 -17.30 16.53 17.83
C ILE A 134 -18.80 16.76 17.74
N ASN A 135 -19.23 17.53 16.75
CA ASN A 135 -20.64 17.75 16.46
C ASN A 135 -21.21 16.61 15.59
N ALA A 136 -22.53 16.61 15.42
CA ALA A 136 -23.24 15.58 14.64
C ALA A 136 -22.76 15.48 13.17
N ALA A 137 -22.36 16.60 12.56
CA ALA A 137 -21.83 16.59 11.20
C ALA A 137 -20.47 15.88 11.11
N MET A 138 -19.58 16.12 12.08
CA MET A 138 -18.29 15.41 12.14
C MET A 138 -18.48 13.91 12.38
N GLU A 139 -19.38 13.52 13.29
CA GLU A 139 -19.70 12.11 13.52
C GLU A 139 -20.26 11.45 12.26
N THR A 140 -21.13 12.15 11.55
CA THR A 140 -21.67 11.67 10.27
C THR A 140 -20.58 11.50 9.23
N PHE A 141 -19.67 12.48 9.09
CA PHE A 141 -18.54 12.39 8.17
C PHE A 141 -17.62 11.22 8.50
N ILE A 142 -17.26 11.03 9.79
CA ILE A 142 -16.41 9.92 10.23
C ILE A 142 -17.06 8.56 9.87
N ARG A 143 -18.37 8.43 10.11
CA ARG A 143 -19.11 7.21 9.76
C ARG A 143 -19.13 6.99 8.25
N MET A 144 -19.48 8.01 7.47
CA MET A 144 -19.50 7.91 6.00
C MET A 144 -18.12 7.55 5.43
N ALA A 145 -17.05 8.11 5.97
CA ALA A 145 -15.68 7.76 5.56
C ALA A 145 -15.37 6.29 5.86
N ALA A 146 -15.74 5.79 7.05
CA ALA A 146 -15.56 4.40 7.41
C ALA A 146 -16.38 3.46 6.51
N ASP A 147 -17.67 3.77 6.30
CA ASP A 147 -18.57 2.99 5.44
C ASP A 147 -18.04 2.94 4.00
N TYR A 148 -17.55 4.06 3.48
CA TYR A 148 -16.97 4.13 2.13
C TYR A 148 -15.75 3.20 2.00
N TRP A 149 -14.78 3.30 2.90
CA TRP A 149 -13.56 2.50 2.83
C TRP A 149 -13.80 1.00 3.03
N LEU A 150 -14.80 0.64 3.83
CA LEU A 150 -15.19 -0.76 4.03
C LEU A 150 -15.93 -1.33 2.81
N ALA A 151 -16.71 -0.50 2.10
CA ALA A 151 -17.46 -0.91 0.92
C ALA A 151 -16.62 -0.93 -0.37
N HIS A 152 -15.53 -0.12 -0.45
CA HIS A 152 -14.74 0.07 -1.66
C HIS A 152 -13.28 -0.30 -1.41
N PRO A 153 -12.95 -1.60 -1.32
CA PRO A 153 -11.58 -2.05 -1.04
C PRO A 153 -10.59 -1.79 -2.19
N TYR A 154 -11.08 -1.42 -3.37
CA TYR A 154 -10.30 -1.11 -4.57
C TYR A 154 -10.77 0.21 -5.18
N ILE A 155 -9.84 0.90 -5.86
CA ILE A 155 -10.19 2.11 -6.61
C ILE A 155 -10.94 1.69 -7.90
N GLU A 156 -12.09 2.30 -8.13
CA GLU A 156 -12.85 2.17 -9.39
C GLU A 156 -12.47 3.34 -10.31
N TYR A 157 -12.19 3.06 -11.58
CA TYR A 157 -11.86 4.05 -12.62
C TYR A 157 -12.86 3.98 -13.76
#